data_2237f6ea9073d642b5f004a58dc9dc74
#
_entry.id   2237f6ea9073d642b5f004a58dc9dc74
#
_cell.length_a   1.000
_cell.length_b   1.000
_cell.length_c   1.000
_cell.angle_alpha   90.00
_cell.angle_beta   90.00
_cell.angle_gamma   90.00
#
_symmetry.space_group_name_H-M   'P 1'
#
loop_
_entity.id
_entity.type
_entity.pdbx_description
1 polymer ?
#
loop_
_entity_poly.entity_id
_entity_poly.type
_entity_poly.pdbx_seq_one_letter_code
_entity_poly.pdbx_strand_id
1 'polypeptide(L)'
;MVIGASVTVKGNSSIGTITDMDGKFRISVPSSARDLVIKFIGYDDAVIRLGTPTDYKVTLKESSVMLEEVVAIGYAKVKRKDLTGAISSVGGKELANVPVTTAMQALQGKAAGVNIVTESGAPGAGANITIRGGMSLTQSTEPLYIVDGFEMGSALDNIDINDIESIDVLKDASSTAIYGARGSNGIILITTKSGKKGKTQVSYNTYFSFDKLAKKLDLMSNVEDFVKYQYEFAELTGITPVSYTHLRAHETDQY
;
A
#
# COMPACT_ATOMS: atom_id res chain seq x y z
N MET A 1 -9.90 28.04 -19.81
CA MET A 1 -8.85 28.74 -20.58
C MET A 1 -7.55 28.05 -20.27
N VAL A 2 -6.75 27.76 -21.29
CA VAL A 2 -5.47 27.05 -21.14
C VAL A 2 -4.36 27.98 -21.66
N ILE A 3 -3.44 28.36 -20.78
CA ILE A 3 -2.32 29.26 -21.05
C ILE A 3 -1.08 28.42 -21.34
N GLY A 4 -0.31 28.74 -22.39
CA GLY A 4 0.93 28.04 -22.71
C GLY A 4 0.77 26.69 -23.39
N ALA A 5 -0.41 26.38 -23.96
CA ALA A 5 -0.57 25.19 -24.78
C ALA A 5 0.21 25.36 -26.09
N SER A 6 0.94 24.32 -26.48
CA SER A 6 1.70 24.27 -27.73
C SER A 6 0.78 23.90 -28.89
N VAL A 7 0.77 24.71 -29.93
CA VAL A 7 0.02 24.50 -31.18
C VAL A 7 1.01 24.31 -32.32
N THR A 8 1.06 23.14 -32.91
CA THR A 8 2.01 22.80 -33.97
C THR A 8 1.32 22.19 -35.20
N VAL A 9 1.94 22.31 -36.36
CA VAL A 9 1.46 21.65 -37.59
C VAL A 9 1.81 20.16 -37.51
N LYS A 10 0.82 19.29 -37.77
CA LYS A 10 1.03 17.85 -37.79
C LYS A 10 2.05 17.46 -38.86
N GLY A 11 3.14 16.83 -38.47
CA GLY A 11 4.24 16.43 -39.35
C GLY A 11 5.34 17.49 -39.53
N ASN A 12 5.17 18.70 -39.00
CA ASN A 12 6.22 19.71 -39.00
C ASN A 12 6.19 20.52 -37.69
N SER A 13 6.96 20.07 -36.68
CA SER A 13 7.03 20.70 -35.38
C SER A 13 7.80 22.03 -35.34
N SER A 14 8.48 22.41 -36.45
CA SER A 14 9.16 23.69 -36.55
C SER A 14 8.19 24.86 -36.74
N ILE A 15 6.95 24.60 -37.17
CA ILE A 15 5.90 25.58 -37.33
C ILE A 15 4.94 25.43 -36.17
N GLY A 16 5.05 26.31 -35.19
CA GLY A 16 4.23 26.24 -33.98
C GLY A 16 4.12 27.60 -33.31
N THR A 17 3.17 27.69 -32.39
CA THR A 17 2.92 28.82 -31.51
C THR A 17 2.45 28.31 -30.15
N ILE A 18 2.38 29.22 -29.17
CA ILE A 18 1.81 28.92 -27.84
C ILE A 18 0.59 29.80 -27.58
N THR A 19 -0.33 29.32 -26.75
CA THR A 19 -1.50 30.12 -26.33
C THR A 19 -1.10 31.23 -25.35
N ASP A 20 -1.71 32.39 -25.50
CA ASP A 20 -1.53 33.55 -24.64
C ASP A 20 -2.30 33.44 -23.30
N MET A 21 -2.30 34.54 -22.51
CA MET A 21 -2.99 34.60 -21.20
C MET A 21 -4.51 34.42 -21.32
N ASP A 22 -5.09 34.72 -22.45
CA ASP A 22 -6.51 34.54 -22.75
C ASP A 22 -6.82 33.15 -23.36
N GLY A 23 -5.81 32.29 -23.50
CA GLY A 23 -5.93 31.00 -24.17
C GLY A 23 -6.11 31.09 -25.68
N LYS A 24 -5.76 32.24 -26.31
CA LYS A 24 -5.84 32.47 -27.74
C LYS A 24 -4.50 32.19 -28.40
N PHE A 25 -4.54 31.78 -29.65
CA PHE A 25 -3.34 31.57 -30.46
C PHE A 25 -3.52 32.08 -31.86
N ARG A 26 -2.42 32.51 -32.47
CA ARG A 26 -2.34 32.78 -33.90
C ARG A 26 -1.19 32.02 -34.51
N ILE A 27 -1.44 31.33 -35.59
CA ILE A 27 -0.43 30.56 -36.29
C ILE A 27 -0.57 30.77 -37.80
N SER A 28 0.55 31.06 -38.44
CA SER A 28 0.61 31.12 -39.92
C SER A 28 1.02 29.76 -40.44
N VAL A 29 0.14 29.14 -41.23
CA VAL A 29 0.35 27.78 -41.72
C VAL A 29 0.50 27.78 -43.22
N PRO A 30 1.40 26.95 -43.83
CA PRO A 30 1.47 26.80 -45.25
C PRO A 30 0.19 26.14 -45.78
N SER A 31 -0.15 26.45 -47.05
CA SER A 31 -1.36 25.91 -47.71
C SER A 31 -1.38 24.37 -47.84
N SER A 32 -0.25 23.73 -47.63
CA SER A 32 -0.14 22.26 -47.58
C SER A 32 -0.48 21.66 -46.22
N ALA A 33 -0.58 22.47 -45.17
CA ALA A 33 -0.93 21.97 -43.84
C ALA A 33 -2.42 21.61 -43.76
N ARG A 34 -2.72 20.41 -43.27
CA ARG A 34 -4.10 19.93 -43.15
C ARG A 34 -4.57 19.83 -41.69
N ASP A 35 -3.66 19.56 -40.79
CA ASP A 35 -3.99 19.30 -39.39
C ASP A 35 -3.08 20.09 -38.45
N LEU A 36 -3.65 20.66 -37.38
CA LEU A 36 -2.93 21.21 -36.24
C LEU A 36 -3.05 20.25 -35.09
N VAL A 37 -1.97 20.14 -34.28
CA VAL A 37 -1.92 19.36 -33.05
C VAL A 37 -1.72 20.34 -31.90
N ILE A 38 -2.61 20.31 -30.93
CA ILE A 38 -2.53 21.10 -29.73
C ILE A 38 -2.18 20.18 -28.59
N LYS A 39 -1.09 20.53 -27.88
CA LYS A 39 -0.57 19.76 -26.74
C LYS A 39 -0.49 20.63 -25.52
N PHE A 40 -0.94 20.12 -24.39
CA PHE A 40 -0.79 20.72 -23.09
C PHE A 40 -0.58 19.65 -22.03
N ILE A 41 0.28 19.92 -21.06
CA ILE A 41 0.61 18.98 -20.01
C ILE A 41 -0.66 18.64 -19.19
N GLY A 42 -0.98 17.34 -19.08
CA GLY A 42 -2.17 16.87 -18.37
C GLY A 42 -3.45 16.82 -19.21
N TYR A 43 -3.36 17.03 -20.53
CA TYR A 43 -4.48 16.94 -21.47
C TYR A 43 -4.13 16.04 -22.65
N ASP A 44 -5.16 15.42 -23.21
CA ASP A 44 -5.01 14.63 -24.43
C ASP A 44 -4.68 15.52 -25.64
N ASP A 45 -3.84 15.02 -26.53
CA ASP A 45 -3.50 15.71 -27.77
C ASP A 45 -4.76 15.97 -28.61
N ALA A 46 -5.11 17.22 -28.85
CA ALA A 46 -6.22 17.56 -29.71
C ALA A 46 -5.74 17.82 -31.15
N VAL A 47 -6.32 17.12 -32.10
CA VAL A 47 -6.03 17.32 -33.52
C VAL A 47 -7.19 18.05 -34.17
N ILE A 48 -6.89 19.17 -34.83
CA ILE A 48 -7.86 19.97 -35.58
C ILE A 48 -7.53 19.89 -37.05
N ARG A 49 -8.54 19.60 -37.86
CA ARG A 49 -8.42 19.67 -39.31
C ARG A 49 -8.66 21.10 -39.80
N LEU A 50 -7.70 21.66 -40.51
CA LEU A 50 -7.80 22.98 -41.09
C LEU A 50 -8.77 22.94 -42.28
N GLY A 51 -9.66 23.94 -42.35
CA GLY A 51 -10.66 24.09 -43.40
C GLY A 51 -10.90 25.56 -43.71
N THR A 52 -12.07 25.86 -44.26
CA THR A 52 -12.48 27.22 -44.64
C THR A 52 -12.63 28.21 -43.47
N PRO A 53 -13.00 27.80 -42.22
CA PRO A 53 -13.05 28.75 -41.12
C PRO A 53 -11.64 29.12 -40.67
N THR A 54 -11.44 30.42 -40.38
CA THR A 54 -10.19 30.95 -39.85
C THR A 54 -10.14 30.92 -38.34
N ASP A 55 -11.27 30.74 -37.67
CA ASP A 55 -11.39 30.71 -36.20
C ASP A 55 -11.77 29.30 -35.73
N TYR A 56 -10.97 28.78 -34.85
CA TYR A 56 -11.17 27.45 -34.26
C TYR A 56 -11.27 27.55 -32.72
N LYS A 57 -12.37 27.03 -32.17
CA LYS A 57 -12.51 26.87 -30.72
C LYS A 57 -12.25 25.39 -30.35
N VAL A 58 -11.23 25.17 -29.54
CA VAL A 58 -10.80 23.83 -29.14
C VAL A 58 -11.01 23.63 -27.67
N THR A 59 -11.64 22.55 -27.30
CA THR A 59 -11.76 22.10 -25.92
C THR A 59 -10.82 20.92 -25.72
N LEU A 60 -9.81 21.10 -24.88
CA LEU A 60 -8.92 20.02 -24.49
C LEU A 60 -9.63 19.17 -23.43
N LYS A 61 -9.54 17.85 -23.58
CA LYS A 61 -10.00 16.89 -22.57
C LYS A 61 -8.85 16.62 -21.63
N GLU A 62 -9.11 16.64 -20.34
CA GLU A 62 -8.12 16.21 -19.35
C GLU A 62 -7.70 14.79 -19.68
N SER A 63 -6.39 14.61 -19.86
CA SER A 63 -5.84 13.30 -20.11
C SER A 63 -6.03 12.46 -18.85
N SER A 64 -6.86 11.45 -18.94
CA SER A 64 -6.91 10.38 -17.95
C SER A 64 -5.74 9.41 -18.15
N VAL A 65 -4.59 9.89 -18.65
CA VAL A 65 -3.38 9.09 -18.60
C VAL A 65 -3.17 8.80 -17.13
N MET A 66 -3.52 7.59 -16.73
CA MET A 66 -3.00 6.99 -15.52
C MET A 66 -1.51 7.32 -15.53
N LEU A 67 -1.08 8.11 -14.57
CA LEU A 67 0.34 8.30 -14.30
C LEU A 67 0.92 6.89 -14.28
N GLU A 68 1.79 6.58 -15.24
CA GLU A 68 2.48 5.29 -15.25
C GLU A 68 3.01 5.10 -13.84
N GLU A 69 2.50 4.10 -13.18
CA GLU A 69 2.78 3.82 -11.78
C GLU A 69 4.29 3.63 -11.65
N VAL A 70 4.96 4.58 -11.02
CA VAL A 70 6.40 4.57 -10.83
C VAL A 70 6.66 3.97 -9.47
N VAL A 71 7.30 2.81 -9.44
CA VAL A 71 7.74 2.19 -8.18
C VAL A 71 9.11 2.75 -7.82
N ALA A 72 9.25 3.28 -6.61
CA ALA A 72 10.54 3.72 -6.10
C ALA A 72 11.31 2.50 -5.61
N ILE A 73 12.32 2.05 -6.37
CA ILE A 73 13.20 0.96 -5.97
C ILE A 73 14.53 1.53 -5.53
N GLY A 74 14.83 1.44 -4.24
CA GLY A 74 16.05 2.00 -3.68
C GLY A 74 16.17 3.50 -3.95
N TYR A 75 17.29 3.91 -4.52
CA TYR A 75 17.56 5.31 -4.87
C TYR A 75 17.07 5.72 -6.27
N ALA A 76 16.43 4.82 -7.02
CA ALA A 76 15.97 5.07 -8.39
C ALA A 76 14.46 4.93 -8.51
N LYS A 77 13.83 5.86 -9.22
CA LYS A 77 12.44 5.76 -9.66
C LYS A 77 12.43 4.97 -10.98
N VAL A 78 11.94 3.75 -10.94
CA VAL A 78 11.84 2.88 -12.12
C VAL A 78 10.37 2.71 -12.50
N LYS A 79 10.07 2.77 -13.78
CA LYS A 79 8.70 2.52 -14.24
C LYS A 79 8.32 1.06 -13.98
N ARG A 80 7.13 0.82 -13.45
CA ARG A 80 6.63 -0.52 -13.13
C ARG A 80 6.77 -1.51 -14.29
N LYS A 81 6.56 -1.05 -15.51
CA LYS A 81 6.70 -1.87 -16.72
C LYS A 81 8.13 -2.32 -17.03
N ASP A 82 9.12 -1.62 -16.48
CA ASP A 82 10.53 -1.94 -16.68
C ASP A 82 11.05 -2.93 -15.61
N LEU A 83 10.21 -3.29 -14.65
CA LEU A 83 10.50 -4.27 -13.63
C LEU A 83 10.08 -5.66 -14.14
N THR A 84 11.06 -6.49 -14.43
CA THR A 84 10.86 -7.86 -14.95
C THR A 84 10.48 -8.88 -13.87
N GLY A 85 10.44 -8.50 -12.60
CA GLY A 85 10.15 -9.37 -11.46
C GLY A 85 8.66 -9.49 -11.12
N ALA A 86 8.27 -10.53 -10.37
CA ALA A 86 6.92 -10.69 -9.85
C ALA A 86 6.68 -9.70 -8.70
N ILE A 87 6.09 -8.56 -9.03
CA ILE A 87 5.69 -7.53 -8.08
C ILE A 87 4.18 -7.61 -7.88
N SER A 88 3.75 -7.59 -6.62
CA SER A 88 2.35 -7.38 -6.27
C SER A 88 2.18 -5.98 -5.70
N SER A 89 1.33 -5.19 -6.33
CA SER A 89 1.05 -3.82 -5.95
C SER A 89 -0.38 -3.69 -5.44
N VAL A 90 -0.57 -2.98 -4.35
CA VAL A 90 -1.88 -2.66 -3.79
C VAL A 90 -1.96 -1.14 -3.60
N GLY A 91 -2.93 -0.53 -4.26
CA GLY A 91 -3.13 0.93 -4.19
C GLY A 91 -3.80 1.37 -2.89
N GLY A 92 -3.51 2.59 -2.43
CA GLY A 92 -4.08 3.14 -1.19
C GLY A 92 -5.61 3.19 -1.19
N LYS A 93 -6.26 3.35 -2.34
CA LYS A 93 -7.73 3.29 -2.44
C LYS A 93 -8.29 1.91 -2.12
N GLU A 94 -7.59 0.84 -2.49
CA GLU A 94 -8.00 -0.53 -2.18
C GLU A 94 -7.78 -0.85 -0.70
N LEU A 95 -6.75 -0.26 -0.10
CA LEU A 95 -6.46 -0.40 1.33
C LEU A 95 -7.49 0.34 2.17
N ALA A 96 -7.82 1.56 1.82
CA ALA A 96 -8.76 2.41 2.56
C ALA A 96 -10.20 1.87 2.58
N ASN A 97 -10.57 0.97 1.64
CA ASN A 97 -11.91 0.37 1.60
C ASN A 97 -12.08 -0.79 2.59
N VAL A 98 -11.04 -1.18 3.31
CA VAL A 98 -11.12 -2.27 4.29
C VAL A 98 -11.22 -1.66 5.69
N PRO A 99 -12.25 -1.99 6.49
CA PRO A 99 -12.44 -1.45 7.83
C PRO A 99 -11.50 -2.16 8.83
N VAL A 100 -10.20 -1.91 8.73
CA VAL A 100 -9.16 -2.47 9.60
C VAL A 100 -8.28 -1.35 10.13
N THR A 101 -7.65 -1.60 11.26
CA THR A 101 -6.86 -0.59 11.99
C THR A 101 -5.42 -0.49 11.51
N THR A 102 -4.87 -1.54 10.89
CA THR A 102 -3.46 -1.58 10.48
C THR A 102 -3.32 -1.82 8.97
N ALA A 103 -2.28 -1.24 8.38
CA ALA A 103 -1.94 -1.44 6.97
C ALA A 103 -1.62 -2.91 6.65
N MET A 104 -1.07 -3.65 7.63
CA MET A 104 -0.83 -5.10 7.51
C MET A 104 -2.12 -5.89 7.29
N GLN A 105 -3.13 -5.64 8.13
CA GLN A 105 -4.42 -6.30 8.00
C GLN A 105 -5.11 -5.95 6.68
N ALA A 106 -4.98 -4.69 6.23
CA ALA A 106 -5.53 -4.25 4.94
C ALA A 106 -4.88 -4.95 3.74
N LEU A 107 -3.63 -5.39 3.86
CA LEU A 107 -2.90 -6.11 2.83
C LEU A 107 -3.30 -7.59 2.73
N GLN A 108 -3.92 -8.14 3.77
CA GLN A 108 -4.29 -9.55 3.85
C GLN A 108 -5.20 -9.96 2.69
N GLY A 109 -4.81 -11.01 1.97
CA GLY A 109 -5.54 -11.52 0.82
C GLY A 109 -5.45 -10.69 -0.47
N LYS A 110 -4.79 -9.51 -0.45
CA LYS A 110 -4.66 -8.64 -1.63
C LYS A 110 -3.34 -8.83 -2.38
N ALA A 111 -2.30 -9.25 -1.70
CA ALA A 111 -1.00 -9.50 -2.32
C ALA A 111 -0.75 -11.00 -2.47
N ALA A 112 -0.66 -11.50 -3.71
CA ALA A 112 -0.40 -12.92 -3.97
C ALA A 112 0.97 -13.35 -3.43
N GLY A 113 1.04 -14.49 -2.73
CA GLY A 113 2.28 -15.04 -2.15
C GLY A 113 2.76 -14.32 -0.88
N VAL A 114 1.90 -13.49 -0.28
CA VAL A 114 2.09 -12.89 1.04
C VAL A 114 1.15 -13.59 2.01
N ASN A 115 1.71 -14.14 3.07
CA ASN A 115 0.93 -14.71 4.16
C ASN A 115 1.03 -13.76 5.37
N ILE A 116 -0.13 -13.37 5.89
CA ILE A 116 -0.23 -12.46 7.02
C ILE A 116 -1.01 -13.18 8.11
N VAL A 117 -0.36 -13.38 9.24
CA VAL A 117 -0.94 -14.02 10.42
C VAL A 117 -0.97 -13.01 11.56
N THR A 118 -2.16 -12.67 12.01
CA THR A 118 -2.35 -11.80 13.18
C THR A 118 -2.10 -12.61 14.45
N GLU A 119 -1.34 -12.05 15.38
CA GLU A 119 -1.01 -12.72 16.64
C GLU A 119 -2.24 -12.87 17.55
N SER A 120 -3.14 -11.92 17.50
CA SER A 120 -4.39 -11.97 18.25
C SER A 120 -5.50 -11.23 17.50
N GLY A 121 -6.75 -11.42 17.92
CA GLY A 121 -7.91 -10.68 17.40
C GLY A 121 -8.12 -9.32 18.10
N ALA A 122 -7.18 -8.85 18.91
CA ALA A 122 -7.30 -7.55 19.56
C ALA A 122 -7.13 -6.41 18.55
N PRO A 123 -7.88 -5.31 18.70
CA PRO A 123 -7.66 -4.13 17.88
C PRO A 123 -6.23 -3.61 18.01
N GLY A 124 -5.56 -3.38 16.87
CA GLY A 124 -4.16 -2.93 16.84
C GLY A 124 -3.12 -4.01 17.16
N ALA A 125 -3.53 -5.28 17.24
CA ALA A 125 -2.58 -6.38 17.37
C ALA A 125 -1.63 -6.44 16.17
N GLY A 126 -0.35 -6.70 16.43
CA GLY A 126 0.66 -6.92 15.43
C GLY A 126 0.33 -8.11 14.51
N ALA A 127 0.91 -8.13 13.36
CA ALA A 127 0.80 -9.24 12.43
C ALA A 127 2.17 -9.65 11.91
N ASN A 128 2.39 -10.95 11.80
CA ASN A 128 3.58 -11.51 11.18
C ASN A 128 3.37 -11.67 9.69
N ILE A 129 4.26 -11.09 8.89
CA ILE A 129 4.22 -11.20 7.43
C ILE A 129 5.32 -12.13 6.96
N THR A 130 4.96 -13.09 6.13
CA THR A 130 5.91 -13.95 5.42
C THR A 130 5.65 -13.91 3.92
N ILE A 131 6.71 -13.79 3.13
CA ILE A 131 6.64 -13.78 1.67
C ILE A 131 7.19 -15.10 1.15
N ARG A 132 6.39 -15.82 0.33
CA ARG A 132 6.73 -17.14 -0.25
C ARG A 132 7.10 -18.23 0.76
N GLY A 133 6.63 -18.13 2.01
CA GLY A 133 7.01 -19.02 3.09
C GLY A 133 8.38 -18.69 3.69
N GLY A 134 8.60 -19.07 4.93
CA GLY A 134 9.88 -18.81 5.61
C GLY A 134 11.00 -19.66 4.99
N MET A 135 12.04 -19.01 4.52
CA MET A 135 13.23 -19.70 3.96
C MET A 135 14.26 -20.08 5.02
N SER A 136 14.11 -19.57 6.26
CA SER A 136 15.09 -19.81 7.33
C SER A 136 14.47 -20.57 8.48
N LEU A 137 15.20 -21.60 8.96
CA LEU A 137 14.85 -22.33 10.17
C LEU A 137 15.42 -21.69 11.44
N THR A 138 16.38 -20.79 11.32
CA THR A 138 17.15 -20.25 12.44
C THR A 138 17.15 -18.72 12.52
N GLN A 139 16.71 -18.02 11.47
CA GLN A 139 16.68 -16.56 11.41
C GLN A 139 15.28 -16.04 11.20
N SER A 140 15.07 -14.76 11.47
CA SER A 140 13.79 -14.08 11.19
C SER A 140 13.36 -14.29 9.74
N THR A 141 12.10 -14.59 9.54
CA THR A 141 11.45 -14.74 8.23
C THR A 141 10.73 -13.46 7.81
N GLU A 142 10.86 -12.39 8.58
CA GLU A 142 10.25 -11.11 8.29
C GLU A 142 10.84 -10.47 7.03
N PRO A 143 9.99 -9.87 6.18
CA PRO A 143 10.45 -9.11 5.03
C PRO A 143 11.11 -7.78 5.48
N LEU A 144 11.90 -7.20 4.58
CA LEU A 144 12.46 -5.88 4.77
C LEU A 144 11.39 -4.82 4.44
N TYR A 145 11.16 -3.88 5.35
CA TYR A 145 10.23 -2.77 5.15
C TYR A 145 10.99 -1.53 4.71
N ILE A 146 10.51 -0.88 3.66
CA ILE A 146 11.08 0.36 3.14
C ILE A 146 9.95 1.37 2.93
N VAL A 147 10.04 2.49 3.62
CA VAL A 147 9.07 3.58 3.56
C VAL A 147 9.73 4.79 2.90
N ASP A 148 9.19 5.24 1.78
CA ASP A 148 9.71 6.37 1.00
C ASP A 148 11.23 6.31 0.74
N GLY A 149 11.77 5.10 0.59
CA GLY A 149 13.19 4.84 0.36
C GLY A 149 14.04 4.64 1.62
N PHE A 150 13.46 4.78 2.81
CA PHE A 150 14.15 4.55 4.07
C PHE A 150 13.77 3.19 4.65
N GLU A 151 14.77 2.48 5.11
CA GLU A 151 14.56 1.22 5.81
C GLU A 151 14.01 1.49 7.21
N MET A 152 12.93 0.83 7.55
CA MET A 152 12.28 0.92 8.85
C MET A 152 11.99 -0.49 9.37
N GLY A 153 12.16 -0.72 10.67
CA GLY A 153 11.84 -2.00 11.31
C GLY A 153 10.35 -2.33 11.21
N SER A 154 9.61 -2.35 12.30
CA SER A 154 8.16 -2.58 12.34
C SER A 154 7.35 -1.38 11.81
N ALA A 155 7.59 -0.97 10.57
CA ALA A 155 7.10 0.30 10.03
C ALA A 155 5.57 0.35 9.84
N LEU A 156 4.97 -0.81 9.55
CA LEU A 156 3.54 -0.86 9.18
C LEU A 156 2.59 -0.64 10.35
N ASP A 157 3.06 -0.79 11.58
CA ASP A 157 2.23 -0.59 12.77
C ASP A 157 1.98 0.88 13.08
N ASN A 158 2.89 1.77 12.61
CA ASN A 158 2.88 3.19 12.94
C ASN A 158 2.43 4.10 11.79
N ILE A 159 2.12 3.54 10.62
CA ILE A 159 1.69 4.32 9.45
C ILE A 159 0.17 4.22 9.30
N ASP A 160 -0.50 5.36 9.25
CA ASP A 160 -1.93 5.39 8.96
C ASP A 160 -2.18 4.92 7.51
N ILE A 161 -3.16 4.03 7.36
CA ILE A 161 -3.59 3.51 6.05
C ILE A 161 -3.94 4.65 5.09
N ASN A 162 -4.51 5.72 5.64
CA ASN A 162 -4.91 6.88 4.84
C ASN A 162 -3.73 7.67 4.28
N ASP A 163 -2.53 7.54 4.84
CA ASP A 163 -1.33 8.20 4.36
C ASP A 163 -0.60 7.39 3.28
N ILE A 164 -1.01 6.16 3.05
CA ILE A 164 -0.38 5.28 2.07
C ILE A 164 -0.93 5.58 0.67
N GLU A 165 -0.04 5.79 -0.30
CA GLU A 165 -0.37 5.89 -1.74
C GLU A 165 -0.35 4.50 -2.40
N SER A 166 0.68 3.68 -2.12
CA SER A 166 0.78 2.30 -2.59
C SER A 166 1.66 1.44 -1.69
N ILE A 167 1.41 0.13 -1.69
CA ILE A 167 2.29 -0.89 -1.13
C ILE A 167 2.69 -1.84 -2.26
N ASP A 168 3.99 -1.96 -2.48
CA ASP A 168 4.56 -2.85 -3.48
C ASP A 168 5.37 -3.95 -2.82
N VAL A 169 5.05 -5.21 -3.14
CA VAL A 169 5.73 -6.37 -2.58
C VAL A 169 6.66 -6.97 -3.62
N LEU A 170 7.97 -6.88 -3.36
CA LEU A 170 9.02 -7.45 -4.19
C LEU A 170 9.34 -8.87 -3.69
N LYS A 171 9.13 -9.84 -4.56
CA LYS A 171 9.26 -11.26 -4.20
C LYS A 171 10.45 -11.95 -4.87
N ASP A 172 10.87 -11.44 -6.01
CA ASP A 172 11.91 -12.08 -6.82
C ASP A 172 13.30 -11.55 -6.53
N ALA A 173 14.29 -12.41 -6.62
CA ALA A 173 15.69 -12.09 -6.39
C ALA A 173 16.19 -10.93 -7.28
N SER A 174 15.68 -10.83 -8.53
CA SER A 174 16.04 -9.74 -9.44
C SER A 174 15.58 -8.37 -8.93
N SER A 175 14.40 -8.30 -8.34
CA SER A 175 13.85 -7.06 -7.79
C SER A 175 14.42 -6.73 -6.40
N THR A 176 14.82 -7.74 -5.62
CA THR A 176 15.38 -7.56 -4.27
C THR A 176 16.89 -7.39 -4.24
N ALA A 177 17.59 -7.68 -5.36
CA ALA A 177 19.05 -7.65 -5.46
C ALA A 177 19.69 -6.32 -5.03
N ILE A 178 19.00 -5.20 -5.25
CA ILE A 178 19.46 -3.85 -4.88
C ILE A 178 19.67 -3.72 -3.37
N TYR A 179 18.93 -4.50 -2.59
CA TYR A 179 18.97 -4.49 -1.13
C TYR A 179 19.85 -5.59 -0.53
N GLY A 180 20.55 -6.35 -1.41
CA GLY A 180 21.47 -7.39 -1.02
C GLY A 180 20.85 -8.52 -0.20
N ALA A 181 21.64 -9.12 0.69
CA ALA A 181 21.20 -10.26 1.51
C ALA A 181 20.00 -9.96 2.41
N ARG A 182 19.79 -8.70 2.79
CA ARG A 182 18.65 -8.28 3.64
C ARG A 182 17.31 -8.40 2.92
N GLY A 183 17.31 -8.35 1.59
CA GLY A 183 16.11 -8.56 0.78
C GLY A 183 15.76 -10.03 0.52
N SER A 184 16.49 -11.00 1.09
CA SER A 184 16.29 -12.45 0.83
C SER A 184 14.89 -12.94 1.21
N ASN A 185 14.29 -12.39 2.27
CA ASN A 185 12.93 -12.73 2.72
C ASN A 185 11.83 -11.97 1.98
N GLY A 186 12.19 -11.21 0.93
CA GLY A 186 11.31 -10.29 0.23
C GLY A 186 11.33 -8.89 0.83
N ILE A 187 10.75 -7.95 0.08
CA ILE A 187 10.75 -6.53 0.46
C ILE A 187 9.33 -5.98 0.31
N ILE A 188 8.91 -5.18 1.26
CA ILE A 188 7.67 -4.43 1.24
C ILE A 188 8.03 -2.95 1.11
N LEU A 189 7.74 -2.39 -0.07
CA LEU A 189 7.92 -0.96 -0.33
C LEU A 189 6.61 -0.25 -0.05
N ILE A 190 6.66 0.77 0.78
CA ILE A 190 5.54 1.63 1.13
C ILE A 190 5.82 3.01 0.59
N THR A 191 4.94 3.49 -0.25
CA THR A 191 4.98 4.86 -0.76
C THR A 191 3.89 5.65 -0.08
N THR A 192 4.25 6.75 0.58
CA THR A 192 3.27 7.62 1.23
C THR A 192 2.77 8.70 0.28
N LYS A 193 1.59 9.24 0.59
CA LYS A 193 1.00 10.32 -0.18
C LYS A 193 1.84 11.59 -0.05
N SER A 194 2.30 12.10 -1.18
CA SER A 194 3.02 13.36 -1.24
C SER A 194 2.12 14.52 -1.69
N GLY A 195 2.45 15.72 -1.24
CA GLY A 195 1.73 16.93 -1.63
C GLY A 195 1.81 17.18 -3.15
N LYS A 196 0.67 17.44 -3.78
CA LYS A 196 0.57 17.78 -5.21
C LYS A 196 0.40 19.29 -5.37
N LYS A 197 1.07 19.88 -6.37
CA LYS A 197 0.84 21.27 -6.74
C LYS A 197 -0.58 21.43 -7.27
N GLY A 198 -1.36 22.32 -6.70
CA GLY A 198 -2.74 22.56 -7.14
C GLY A 198 -3.61 23.21 -6.08
N LYS A 199 -4.93 23.05 -6.19
CA LYS A 199 -5.88 23.53 -5.19
C LYS A 199 -5.71 22.76 -3.90
N THR A 200 -5.75 23.47 -2.77
CA THR A 200 -5.75 22.85 -1.44
C THR A 200 -6.98 21.93 -1.31
N GLN A 201 -6.73 20.68 -0.98
CA GLN A 201 -7.78 19.70 -0.68
C GLN A 201 -7.70 19.38 0.80
N VAL A 202 -8.84 19.49 1.48
CA VAL A 202 -8.99 19.09 2.88
C VAL A 202 -9.92 17.89 2.89
N SER A 203 -9.47 16.77 3.41
CA SER A 203 -10.30 15.57 3.61
C SER A 203 -10.35 15.24 5.09
N TYR A 204 -11.53 14.89 5.56
CA TYR A 204 -11.76 14.40 6.92
C TYR A 204 -12.43 13.05 6.84
N ASN A 205 -11.78 12.03 7.35
CA ASN A 205 -12.31 10.67 7.42
C ASN A 205 -12.41 10.25 8.88
N THR A 206 -13.54 9.70 9.28
CA THR A 206 -13.71 9.11 10.60
C THR A 206 -14.46 7.80 10.47
N TYR A 207 -14.11 6.84 11.28
CA TYR A 207 -14.84 5.59 11.38
C TYR A 207 -14.95 5.18 12.85
N PHE A 208 -15.99 4.43 13.14
CA PHE A 208 -16.18 3.81 14.45
C PHE A 208 -16.28 2.30 14.26
N SER A 209 -15.52 1.56 15.04
CA SER A 209 -15.50 0.10 15.03
C SER A 209 -15.88 -0.41 16.41
N PHE A 210 -16.73 -1.44 16.45
CA PHE A 210 -17.10 -2.14 17.66
C PHE A 210 -16.72 -3.61 17.51
N ASP A 211 -15.69 -4.00 18.21
CA ASP A 211 -15.19 -5.38 18.18
C ASP A 211 -15.75 -6.16 19.36
N LYS A 212 -16.24 -7.37 19.11
CA LYS A 212 -16.76 -8.27 20.10
C LYS A 212 -16.18 -9.66 19.89
N LEU A 213 -15.75 -10.29 20.99
CA LEU A 213 -15.37 -11.69 20.95
C LEU A 213 -16.52 -12.56 20.42
N ALA A 214 -16.27 -13.28 19.34
CA ALA A 214 -17.27 -14.17 18.72
C ALA A 214 -17.68 -15.31 19.65
N LYS A 215 -16.72 -15.84 20.41
CA LYS A 215 -16.93 -16.89 21.41
C LYS A 215 -15.97 -16.69 22.58
N LYS A 216 -16.49 -16.69 23.78
CA LYS A 216 -15.66 -16.83 24.97
C LYS A 216 -15.32 -18.29 25.14
N LEU A 217 -14.06 -18.60 25.38
CA LEU A 217 -13.65 -19.93 25.81
C LEU A 217 -14.19 -20.16 27.23
N ASP A 218 -14.71 -21.34 27.46
CA ASP A 218 -15.14 -21.77 28.79
C ASP A 218 -13.87 -22.15 29.57
N LEU A 219 -13.30 -21.15 30.25
CA LEU A 219 -12.08 -21.32 31.05
C LEU A 219 -12.48 -21.65 32.47
N MET A 220 -11.73 -22.56 33.08
CA MET A 220 -11.84 -22.80 34.51
C MET A 220 -11.44 -21.53 35.27
N SER A 221 -12.41 -20.78 35.74
CA SER A 221 -12.18 -19.53 36.49
C SER A 221 -12.17 -19.77 38.01
N ASN A 222 -12.63 -20.94 38.46
CA ASN A 222 -12.67 -21.34 39.82
C ASN A 222 -11.44 -22.17 40.20
N VAL A 223 -10.77 -21.80 41.28
CA VAL A 223 -9.58 -22.49 41.76
C VAL A 223 -9.91 -23.93 42.14
N GLU A 224 -11.09 -24.19 42.72
CA GLU A 224 -11.52 -25.54 43.09
C GLU A 224 -11.62 -26.48 41.90
N ASP A 225 -12.19 -26.01 40.78
CA ASP A 225 -12.35 -26.82 39.58
C ASP A 225 -10.98 -27.09 38.94
N PHE A 226 -10.08 -26.08 38.95
CA PHE A 226 -8.71 -26.26 38.49
C PHE A 226 -7.95 -27.28 39.36
N VAL A 227 -8.12 -27.24 40.67
CA VAL A 227 -7.51 -28.20 41.59
C VAL A 227 -8.04 -29.61 41.34
N LYS A 228 -9.36 -29.79 41.19
CA LYS A 228 -9.97 -31.11 40.84
C LYS A 228 -9.41 -31.66 39.55
N TYR A 229 -9.36 -30.82 38.53
CA TYR A 229 -8.78 -31.18 37.22
C TYR A 229 -7.32 -31.65 37.38
N GLN A 230 -6.52 -30.93 38.16
CA GLN A 230 -5.12 -31.33 38.40
C GLN A 230 -5.00 -32.66 39.14
N TYR A 231 -5.92 -32.96 40.08
CA TYR A 231 -5.97 -34.27 40.73
C TYR A 231 -6.29 -35.40 39.77
N GLU A 232 -7.34 -35.26 39.00
CA GLU A 232 -7.74 -36.23 38.00
C GLU A 232 -6.63 -36.47 36.96
N PHE A 233 -5.98 -35.40 36.50
CA PHE A 233 -4.85 -35.50 35.58
C PHE A 233 -3.65 -36.23 36.18
N ALA A 234 -3.34 -35.93 37.44
CA ALA A 234 -2.26 -36.60 38.18
C ALA A 234 -2.52 -38.10 38.37
N GLU A 235 -3.76 -38.45 38.73
CA GLU A 235 -4.18 -39.84 38.88
C GLU A 235 -4.07 -40.64 37.59
N LEU A 236 -4.49 -40.03 36.46
CA LEU A 236 -4.42 -40.63 35.12
C LEU A 236 -2.99 -40.77 34.59
N THR A 237 -2.12 -39.83 34.93
CA THR A 237 -0.73 -39.79 34.40
C THR A 237 0.29 -40.40 35.36
N GLY A 238 -0.07 -40.71 36.61
CA GLY A 238 0.85 -41.20 37.63
C GLY A 238 1.88 -40.15 38.10
N ILE A 239 1.67 -38.87 37.79
CA ILE A 239 2.54 -37.78 38.14
C ILE A 239 1.97 -37.11 39.39
N THR A 240 2.76 -37.04 40.47
CA THR A 240 2.35 -36.30 41.69
C THR A 240 2.55 -34.79 41.43
N PRO A 241 1.50 -33.97 41.38
CA PRO A 241 1.63 -32.54 41.16
C PRO A 241 2.23 -31.83 42.40
N VAL A 242 3.33 -31.16 42.20
CA VAL A 242 4.09 -30.46 43.27
C VAL A 242 3.34 -29.25 43.84
N SER A 243 2.34 -28.72 43.14
CA SER A 243 1.61 -27.51 43.53
C SER A 243 0.57 -27.71 44.66
N TYR A 244 0.27 -28.95 45.03
CA TYR A 244 -0.76 -29.24 46.03
C TYR A 244 -0.34 -29.00 47.45
N THR A 245 0.93 -29.10 47.78
CA THR A 245 1.43 -28.90 49.13
C THR A 245 1.25 -27.46 49.65
N HIS A 246 1.29 -26.48 48.73
CA HIS A 246 1.07 -25.08 49.07
C HIS A 246 -0.39 -24.68 49.30
N LEU A 247 -1.32 -25.25 48.53
CA LEU A 247 -2.75 -24.94 48.68
C LEU A 247 -3.35 -25.58 49.92
N ARG A 248 -2.93 -26.79 50.29
CA ARG A 248 -3.37 -27.43 51.53
C ARG A 248 -2.79 -26.79 52.83
N ALA A 249 -1.59 -26.26 52.74
CA ALA A 249 -1.00 -25.58 53.87
C ALA A 249 -1.79 -24.31 54.28
N HIS A 250 -2.43 -23.63 53.32
CA HIS A 250 -3.24 -22.44 53.61
C HIS A 250 -4.63 -22.75 54.19
N GLU A 251 -5.18 -23.95 53.96
CA GLU A 251 -6.47 -24.36 54.55
C GLU A 251 -6.34 -24.86 55.99
N THR A 252 -5.16 -25.35 56.36
CA THR A 252 -4.95 -25.89 57.74
C THR A 252 -4.58 -24.83 58.76
N ASP A 253 -4.20 -23.63 58.34
CA ASP A 253 -3.85 -22.53 59.27
C ASP A 253 -5.05 -21.64 59.65
N GLN A 254 -6.28 -22.00 59.29
CA GLN A 254 -7.49 -21.25 59.65
C GLN A 254 -8.40 -21.92 60.68
N TYR A 255 -7.87 -22.86 61.48
CA TYR A 255 -8.58 -23.41 62.66
C TYR A 255 -7.74 -23.29 63.91
#